data_a98c529ac7a1d895d576a3a133a99c33
#
_entry.id   a98c529ac7a1d895d576a3a133a99c33
#
_cell.length_a   1.000
_cell.length_b   1.000
_cell.length_c   1.000
_cell.angle_alpha   90.00
_cell.angle_beta   90.00
_cell.angle_gamma   90.00
#
_symmetry.space_group_name_H-M   'P 1'
#
loop_
_entity.id
_entity.type
_entity.pdbx_description
1 polymer ?
#
loop_
_entity_poly.entity_id
_entity_poly.type
_entity_poly.pdbx_seq_one_letter_code
_entity_poly.pdbx_strand_id
1 'polypeptide(L)'
;MMKQYTGLLSAALLTLVSVPAAAVNKCVNDAGQVVYQANPCPSTAKGSELTLQKAPPPSVTSAADAEELKRIQQTAGKMERERKLTEINREIKVIEDRIIDHRRSLNREMDNLQRKKGLANNNLAGATWEQSISDEMSAVSQKYDALIRNDQSRIDLLRADAERLRQSP
;
A
#
# COMPACT_ATOMS: atom_id res chain seq x y z
N MET A 1 24.53 -42.45 -20.71
CA MET A 1 24.37 -41.57 -21.89
C MET A 1 24.24 -40.15 -21.35
N MET A 2 25.36 -39.43 -21.35
CA MET A 2 25.45 -38.03 -20.92
C MET A 2 25.09 -37.14 -22.09
N LYS A 3 24.13 -36.22 -21.93
CA LYS A 3 23.90 -35.10 -22.85
C LYS A 3 24.32 -33.80 -22.16
N GLN A 4 25.45 -33.27 -22.60
CA GLN A 4 25.94 -31.96 -22.27
C GLN A 4 25.10 -30.91 -23.03
N TYR A 5 24.52 -29.94 -22.34
CA TYR A 5 23.98 -28.74 -22.94
C TYR A 5 24.95 -27.58 -22.68
N THR A 6 25.68 -27.24 -23.71
CA THR A 6 26.51 -26.03 -23.81
C THR A 6 25.61 -24.81 -23.90
N GLY A 7 25.54 -24.02 -22.81
CA GLY A 7 24.83 -22.72 -22.79
C GLY A 7 25.68 -21.65 -23.48
N LEU A 8 25.15 -21.06 -24.54
CA LEU A 8 25.68 -19.86 -25.18
C LEU A 8 25.44 -18.63 -24.24
N LEU A 9 26.54 -18.07 -23.72
CA LEU A 9 26.56 -16.75 -23.09
C LEU A 9 26.43 -15.69 -24.20
N SER A 10 25.25 -15.08 -24.30
CA SER A 10 24.99 -13.91 -25.14
C SER A 10 25.35 -12.66 -24.36
N ALA A 11 26.55 -12.11 -24.58
CA ALA A 11 26.99 -10.84 -24.03
C ALA A 11 26.26 -9.71 -24.75
N ALA A 12 25.22 -9.16 -24.12
CA ALA A 12 24.55 -7.95 -24.59
C ALA A 12 25.42 -6.74 -24.30
N LEU A 13 26.05 -6.21 -25.33
CA LEU A 13 26.85 -4.98 -25.32
C LEU A 13 25.88 -3.77 -25.18
N LEU A 14 25.74 -3.21 -23.95
CA LEU A 14 25.03 -1.97 -23.74
C LEU A 14 25.86 -0.81 -24.30
N THR A 15 25.54 -0.34 -25.50
CA THR A 15 26.05 0.91 -26.04
C THR A 15 25.39 2.08 -25.29
N LEU A 16 26.16 2.78 -24.45
CA LEU A 16 25.77 4.08 -23.87
C LEU A 16 25.66 5.09 -25.01
N VAL A 17 24.44 5.41 -25.40
CA VAL A 17 24.16 6.54 -26.30
C VAL A 17 24.31 7.81 -25.45
N SER A 18 25.46 8.47 -25.59
CA SER A 18 25.68 9.81 -25.04
C SER A 18 24.79 10.79 -25.81
N VAL A 19 23.69 11.23 -25.18
CA VAL A 19 22.86 12.30 -25.73
C VAL A 19 23.63 13.59 -25.53
N PRO A 20 23.99 14.32 -26.60
CA PRO A 20 24.68 15.62 -26.47
C PRO A 20 23.73 16.59 -25.74
N ALA A 21 24.24 17.27 -24.72
CA ALA A 21 23.52 18.35 -24.07
C ALA A 21 23.15 19.42 -25.10
N ALA A 22 21.85 19.54 -25.41
CA ALA A 22 21.38 20.53 -26.36
C ALA A 22 21.54 21.92 -25.71
N ALA A 23 22.43 22.75 -26.29
CA ALA A 23 22.53 24.14 -25.94
C ALA A 23 21.22 24.84 -26.35
N VAL A 24 20.61 25.57 -25.42
CA VAL A 24 19.37 26.33 -25.67
C VAL A 24 19.75 27.75 -26.02
N ASN A 25 19.42 28.18 -27.23
CA ASN A 25 19.66 29.56 -27.70
C ASN A 25 18.43 30.43 -27.42
N LYS A 26 18.64 31.58 -26.82
CA LYS A 26 17.63 32.63 -26.66
C LYS A 26 17.69 33.55 -27.85
N CYS A 27 16.69 33.57 -28.71
CA CYS A 27 16.58 34.41 -29.87
C CYS A 27 15.55 35.53 -29.64
N VAL A 28 15.89 36.76 -29.98
CA VAL A 28 14.97 37.92 -29.93
C VAL A 28 14.74 38.38 -31.36
N ASN A 29 13.49 38.32 -31.84
CA ASN A 29 13.15 38.82 -33.17
C ASN A 29 13.02 40.35 -33.20
N ASP A 30 12.87 40.91 -34.40
CA ASP A 30 12.78 42.39 -34.60
C ASP A 30 11.56 43.02 -33.93
N ALA A 31 10.53 42.20 -33.59
CA ALA A 31 9.35 42.59 -32.83
C ALA A 31 9.54 42.52 -31.30
N GLY A 32 10.75 42.19 -30.82
CA GLY A 32 11.07 42.05 -29.39
C GLY A 32 10.58 40.78 -28.74
N GLN A 33 10.07 39.81 -29.47
CA GLN A 33 9.61 38.51 -28.92
C GLN A 33 10.79 37.58 -28.68
N VAL A 34 10.77 36.93 -27.54
CA VAL A 34 11.81 35.97 -27.11
C VAL A 34 11.36 34.54 -27.41
N VAL A 35 12.21 33.82 -28.16
CA VAL A 35 12.00 32.39 -28.45
C VAL A 35 13.21 31.60 -27.97
N TYR A 36 13.00 30.49 -27.30
CA TYR A 36 14.05 29.55 -26.90
C TYR A 36 14.03 28.34 -27.82
N GLN A 37 15.19 28.06 -28.46
CA GLN A 37 15.30 26.97 -29.42
C GLN A 37 16.67 26.28 -29.35
N ALA A 38 16.70 25.00 -29.75
CA ALA A 38 17.94 24.21 -29.78
C ALA A 38 18.86 24.61 -30.97
N ASN A 39 18.28 25.19 -32.05
CA ASN A 39 19.03 25.61 -33.21
C ASN A 39 19.58 27.02 -33.04
N PRO A 40 20.70 27.39 -33.71
CA PRO A 40 21.23 28.76 -33.69
C PRO A 40 20.20 29.76 -34.26
N CYS A 41 20.21 30.97 -33.73
CA CYS A 41 19.30 32.03 -34.14
C CYS A 41 19.47 32.37 -35.62
N PRO A 42 18.37 32.70 -36.37
CA PRO A 42 18.45 33.24 -37.71
C PRO A 42 19.29 34.52 -37.73
N SER A 43 19.93 34.83 -38.84
CA SER A 43 20.83 36.00 -39.00
C SER A 43 20.17 37.36 -38.76
N THR A 44 18.82 37.38 -38.75
CA THR A 44 18.00 38.59 -38.47
C THR A 44 17.64 38.75 -36.98
N ALA A 45 17.94 37.77 -36.12
CA ALA A 45 17.61 37.82 -34.70
C ALA A 45 18.88 37.98 -33.85
N LYS A 46 18.84 38.88 -32.85
CA LYS A 46 19.90 38.95 -31.85
C LYS A 46 19.84 37.73 -30.93
N GLY A 47 20.83 36.84 -31.07
CA GLY A 47 20.94 35.64 -30.26
C GLY A 47 21.97 35.77 -29.15
N SER A 48 21.68 35.20 -27.98
CA SER A 48 22.70 34.92 -26.99
C SER A 48 22.59 33.44 -26.60
N GLU A 49 23.72 32.77 -26.61
CA GLU A 49 23.81 31.41 -26.09
C GLU A 49 23.66 31.44 -24.56
N LEU A 50 22.68 30.74 -24.04
CA LEU A 50 22.52 30.56 -22.61
C LEU A 50 23.50 29.46 -22.15
N THR A 51 24.64 29.89 -21.65
CA THR A 51 25.52 28.99 -20.91
C THR A 51 24.82 28.66 -19.60
N LEU A 52 24.23 27.48 -19.53
CA LEU A 52 23.72 26.95 -18.24
C LEU A 52 24.92 26.86 -17.30
N GLN A 53 24.97 27.76 -16.31
CA GLN A 53 25.95 27.62 -15.25
C GLN A 53 25.79 26.21 -14.66
N LYS A 54 26.85 25.42 -14.77
CA LYS A 54 26.93 24.14 -14.06
C LYS A 54 26.57 24.41 -12.61
N ALA A 55 25.56 23.69 -12.10
CA ALA A 55 25.18 23.82 -10.70
C ALA A 55 26.45 23.78 -9.83
N PRO A 56 26.62 24.71 -8.90
CA PRO A 56 27.78 24.69 -8.02
C PRO A 56 27.90 23.25 -7.44
N PRO A 57 29.11 22.71 -7.30
CA PRO A 57 29.30 21.43 -6.67
C PRO A 57 28.54 21.46 -5.33
N PRO A 58 27.86 20.37 -4.94
CA PRO A 58 27.18 20.35 -3.67
C PRO A 58 28.15 20.85 -2.60
N SER A 59 27.78 21.97 -1.96
CA SER A 59 28.58 22.53 -0.89
C SER A 59 28.87 21.38 0.10
N VAL A 60 30.13 21.24 0.48
CA VAL A 60 30.51 20.25 1.51
C VAL A 60 29.57 20.49 2.68
N THR A 61 28.66 19.53 2.90
CA THR A 61 27.61 19.64 3.92
C THR A 61 28.30 20.01 5.21
N SER A 62 28.01 21.17 5.75
CA SER A 62 28.61 21.57 7.04
C SER A 62 28.19 20.56 8.11
N ALA A 63 28.96 20.42 9.18
CA ALA A 63 28.58 19.54 10.29
C ALA A 63 27.17 19.90 10.83
N ALA A 64 26.79 21.18 10.76
CA ALA A 64 25.46 21.68 11.13
C ALA A 64 24.38 21.17 10.19
N ASP A 65 24.61 21.18 8.87
CA ASP A 65 23.64 20.65 7.88
C ASP A 65 23.44 19.13 8.04
N ALA A 66 24.51 18.40 8.35
CA ALA A 66 24.44 16.96 8.61
C ALA A 66 23.61 16.64 9.86
N GLU A 67 23.70 17.47 10.89
CA GLU A 67 22.91 17.31 12.11
C GLU A 67 21.44 17.67 11.88
N GLU A 68 21.15 18.71 11.11
CA GLU A 68 19.80 19.06 10.71
C GLU A 68 19.15 17.97 9.86
N LEU A 69 19.85 17.40 8.89
CA LEU A 69 19.38 16.24 8.14
C LEU A 69 19.02 15.04 9.03
N LYS A 70 19.84 14.75 10.05
CA LYS A 70 19.52 13.71 11.04
C LYS A 70 18.22 14.00 11.78
N ARG A 71 18.01 15.24 12.22
CA ARG A 71 16.79 15.65 12.91
C ARG A 71 15.56 15.51 12.00
N ILE A 72 15.70 15.92 10.75
CA ILE A 72 14.62 15.77 9.76
C ILE A 72 14.30 14.29 9.53
N GLN A 73 15.30 13.44 9.34
CA GLN A 73 15.10 12.01 9.17
C GLN A 73 14.46 11.35 10.39
N GLN A 74 14.89 11.71 11.60
CA GLN A 74 14.27 11.20 12.83
C GLN A 74 12.82 11.63 12.97
N THR A 75 12.53 12.89 12.64
CA THR A 75 11.16 13.41 12.68
C THR A 75 10.27 12.73 11.65
N ALA A 76 10.76 12.59 10.42
CA ALA A 76 10.06 11.87 9.36
C ALA A 76 9.79 10.41 9.75
N GLY A 77 10.78 9.73 10.34
CA GLY A 77 10.62 8.37 10.85
C GLY A 77 9.57 8.26 11.96
N LYS A 78 9.52 9.23 12.89
CA LYS A 78 8.48 9.27 13.93
C LYS A 78 7.08 9.47 13.33
N MET A 79 6.94 10.44 12.44
CA MET A 79 5.65 10.70 11.78
C MET A 79 5.15 9.50 10.96
N GLU A 80 6.06 8.80 10.28
CA GLU A 80 5.72 7.59 9.54
C GLU A 80 5.25 6.46 10.47
N ARG A 81 5.91 6.25 11.61
CA ARG A 81 5.48 5.29 12.64
C ARG A 81 4.11 5.63 13.21
N GLU A 82 3.87 6.89 13.55
CA GLU A 82 2.58 7.34 14.07
C GLU A 82 1.45 7.14 13.06
N ARG A 83 1.72 7.43 11.78
CA ARG A 83 0.78 7.17 10.70
C ARG A 83 0.42 5.68 10.59
N LYS A 84 1.44 4.80 10.59
CA LYS A 84 1.23 3.34 10.56
C LYS A 84 0.47 2.84 11.77
N LEU A 85 0.79 3.33 12.97
CA LEU A 85 0.05 2.97 14.19
C LEU A 85 -1.42 3.41 14.11
N THR A 86 -1.67 4.59 13.58
CA THR A 86 -3.04 5.09 13.37
C THR A 86 -3.82 4.23 12.37
N GLU A 87 -3.17 3.79 11.29
CA GLU A 87 -3.77 2.90 10.30
C GLU A 87 -4.09 1.52 10.89
N ILE A 88 -3.15 0.92 11.62
CA ILE A 88 -3.36 -0.35 12.33
C ILE A 88 -4.54 -0.24 13.31
N ASN A 89 -4.59 0.80 14.10
CA ASN A 89 -5.70 1.00 15.07
C ASN A 89 -7.05 1.15 14.36
N ARG A 90 -7.09 1.81 13.21
CA ARG A 90 -8.30 1.90 12.38
C ARG A 90 -8.73 0.55 11.84
N GLU A 91 -7.77 -0.26 11.34
CA GLU A 91 -8.06 -1.61 10.85
C GLU A 91 -8.59 -2.51 11.97
N ILE A 92 -7.97 -2.47 13.16
CA ILE A 92 -8.46 -3.21 14.34
C ILE A 92 -9.91 -2.83 14.63
N LYS A 93 -10.23 -1.53 14.66
CA LYS A 93 -11.60 -1.08 14.94
C LYS A 93 -12.60 -1.61 13.91
N VAL A 94 -12.26 -1.60 12.63
CA VAL A 94 -13.12 -2.15 11.55
C VAL A 94 -13.37 -3.64 11.77
N ILE A 95 -12.37 -4.40 12.20
CA ILE A 95 -12.51 -5.83 12.48
C ILE A 95 -13.36 -6.05 13.75
N GLU A 96 -13.18 -5.26 14.79
CA GLU A 96 -14.00 -5.32 16.01
C GLU A 96 -15.49 -5.06 15.70
N ASP A 97 -15.78 -4.05 14.87
CA ASP A 97 -17.14 -3.76 14.42
C ASP A 97 -17.72 -4.94 13.61
N ARG A 98 -16.92 -5.60 12.76
CA ARG A 98 -17.31 -6.80 12.02
C ARG A 98 -17.62 -7.99 12.94
N ILE A 99 -16.85 -8.18 14.00
CA ILE A 99 -17.14 -9.22 15.02
C ILE A 99 -18.50 -8.96 15.69
N ILE A 100 -18.81 -7.70 15.98
CA ILE A 100 -20.12 -7.31 16.53
C ILE A 100 -21.23 -7.67 15.54
N ASP A 101 -21.04 -7.41 14.26
CA ASP A 101 -22.02 -7.72 13.22
C ASP A 101 -22.19 -9.24 13.02
N HIS A 102 -21.11 -10.02 13.12
CA HIS A 102 -21.19 -11.48 13.11
C HIS A 102 -22.03 -12.00 14.28
N ARG A 103 -21.81 -11.49 15.49
CA ARG A 103 -22.61 -11.87 16.67
C ARG A 103 -24.09 -11.50 16.52
N ARG A 104 -24.37 -10.32 15.98
CA ARG A 104 -25.76 -9.89 15.70
C ARG A 104 -26.42 -10.79 14.66
N SER A 105 -25.68 -11.19 13.63
CA SER A 105 -26.20 -12.08 12.59
C SER A 105 -26.43 -13.50 13.13
N LEU A 106 -25.48 -14.02 13.91
CA LEU A 106 -25.67 -15.29 14.64
C LEU A 106 -26.96 -15.27 15.45
N ASN A 107 -27.14 -14.26 16.29
CA ASN A 107 -28.34 -14.15 17.12
C ASN A 107 -29.62 -14.14 16.28
N ARG A 108 -29.66 -13.36 15.19
CA ARG A 108 -30.83 -13.32 14.29
C ARG A 108 -31.11 -14.66 13.63
N GLU A 109 -30.09 -15.36 13.16
CA GLU A 109 -30.25 -16.67 12.54
C GLU A 109 -30.72 -17.71 13.58
N MET A 110 -30.13 -17.72 14.77
CA MET A 110 -30.52 -18.59 15.87
C MET A 110 -31.97 -18.36 16.32
N ASP A 111 -32.38 -17.09 16.48
CA ASP A 111 -33.75 -16.74 16.83
C ASP A 111 -34.76 -17.22 15.77
N ASN A 112 -34.39 -17.14 14.50
CA ASN A 112 -35.19 -17.64 13.39
C ASN A 112 -35.36 -19.15 13.46
N LEU A 113 -34.26 -19.87 13.66
CA LEU A 113 -34.27 -21.33 13.77
C LEU A 113 -35.05 -21.81 15.02
N GLN A 114 -34.88 -21.10 16.12
CA GLN A 114 -35.65 -21.37 17.34
C GLN A 114 -37.16 -21.20 17.11
N ARG A 115 -37.59 -20.16 16.42
CA ARG A 115 -39.01 -19.99 16.06
C ARG A 115 -39.50 -21.10 15.12
N LYS A 116 -38.72 -21.50 14.12
CA LYS A 116 -39.04 -22.64 13.23
C LYS A 116 -39.18 -23.92 14.01
N LYS A 117 -38.26 -24.17 14.96
CA LYS A 117 -38.30 -25.35 15.83
C LYS A 117 -39.60 -25.41 16.64
N GLY A 118 -40.07 -24.28 17.18
CA GLY A 118 -41.33 -24.20 17.93
C GLY A 118 -42.59 -24.47 17.10
N LEU A 119 -42.48 -24.57 15.76
CA LEU A 119 -43.60 -24.94 14.87
C LEU A 119 -43.67 -26.44 14.57
N ALA A 120 -42.75 -27.25 15.12
CA ALA A 120 -42.73 -28.68 14.90
C ALA A 120 -43.98 -29.36 15.50
N ASN A 121 -44.62 -30.24 14.73
CA ASN A 121 -45.76 -31.03 15.20
C ASN A 121 -45.30 -32.16 16.08
N ASN A 122 -46.13 -32.55 17.04
CA ASN A 122 -45.85 -33.65 17.98
C ASN A 122 -46.08 -35.03 17.33
N ASN A 123 -45.34 -35.33 16.25
CA ASN A 123 -45.36 -36.59 15.53
C ASN A 123 -43.96 -36.92 14.98
N LEU A 124 -43.79 -38.11 14.37
CA LEU A 124 -42.50 -38.56 13.85
C LEU A 124 -41.88 -37.57 12.81
N ALA A 125 -42.70 -37.00 11.92
CA ALA A 125 -42.24 -36.01 10.95
C ALA A 125 -41.76 -34.73 11.65
N GLY A 126 -42.44 -34.28 12.72
CA GLY A 126 -42.04 -33.17 13.56
C GLY A 126 -40.70 -33.40 14.25
N ALA A 127 -40.50 -34.63 14.80
CA ALA A 127 -39.24 -35.00 15.45
C ALA A 127 -38.05 -34.97 14.45
N THR A 128 -38.24 -35.49 13.24
CA THR A 128 -37.21 -35.43 12.19
C THR A 128 -36.90 -33.99 11.78
N TRP A 129 -37.93 -33.15 11.71
CA TRP A 129 -37.77 -31.74 11.40
C TRP A 129 -37.04 -30.95 12.50
N GLU A 130 -37.37 -31.22 13.78
CA GLU A 130 -36.66 -30.67 14.94
C GLU A 130 -35.18 -31.02 14.93
N GLN A 131 -34.83 -32.27 14.59
CA GLN A 131 -33.45 -32.71 14.45
C GLN A 131 -32.73 -31.94 13.38
N SER A 132 -33.35 -31.81 12.18
CA SER A 132 -32.77 -31.04 11.06
C SER A 132 -32.51 -29.58 11.44
N ILE A 133 -33.44 -28.92 12.16
CA ILE A 133 -33.23 -27.56 12.65
C ILE A 133 -32.11 -27.49 13.68
N SER A 134 -32.00 -28.50 14.55
CA SER A 134 -30.92 -28.54 15.55
C SER A 134 -29.55 -28.68 14.89
N ASP A 135 -29.45 -29.47 13.82
CA ASP A 135 -28.23 -29.59 13.02
C ASP A 135 -27.89 -28.28 12.28
N GLU A 136 -28.92 -27.60 11.73
CA GLU A 136 -28.75 -26.27 11.12
C GLU A 136 -28.26 -25.23 12.14
N MET A 137 -28.81 -25.20 13.35
CA MET A 137 -28.37 -24.33 14.45
C MET A 137 -26.90 -24.59 14.81
N SER A 138 -26.49 -25.85 14.86
CA SER A 138 -25.10 -26.23 15.11
C SER A 138 -24.18 -25.73 13.99
N ALA A 139 -24.55 -25.92 12.73
CA ALA A 139 -23.81 -25.45 11.57
C ALA A 139 -23.68 -23.91 11.55
N VAL A 140 -24.76 -23.21 11.85
CA VAL A 140 -24.76 -21.72 11.95
C VAL A 140 -23.82 -21.26 13.06
N SER A 141 -23.88 -21.88 14.25
CA SER A 141 -22.96 -21.55 15.34
C SER A 141 -21.50 -21.75 14.94
N GLN A 142 -21.17 -22.92 14.37
CA GLN A 142 -19.81 -23.22 13.93
C GLN A 142 -19.30 -22.24 12.86
N LYS A 143 -20.17 -21.84 11.92
CA LYS A 143 -19.84 -20.82 10.88
C LYS A 143 -19.42 -19.51 11.52
N TYR A 144 -20.24 -18.95 12.40
CA TYR A 144 -19.95 -17.65 13.02
C TYR A 144 -18.79 -17.72 14.01
N ASP A 145 -18.63 -18.81 14.74
CA ASP A 145 -17.48 -19.04 15.60
C ASP A 145 -16.17 -19.06 14.80
N ALA A 146 -16.17 -19.69 13.63
CA ALA A 146 -15.01 -19.69 12.75
C ALA A 146 -14.67 -18.28 12.22
N LEU A 147 -15.69 -17.49 11.81
CA LEU A 147 -15.51 -16.13 11.36
C LEU A 147 -14.95 -15.22 12.47
N ILE A 148 -15.52 -15.30 13.67
CA ILE A 148 -15.08 -14.51 14.83
C ILE A 148 -13.65 -14.89 15.25
N ARG A 149 -13.30 -16.18 15.27
CA ARG A 149 -11.92 -16.62 15.58
C ARG A 149 -10.92 -16.12 14.55
N ASN A 150 -11.26 -16.15 13.26
CA ASN A 150 -10.40 -15.63 12.21
C ASN A 150 -10.16 -14.12 12.39
N ASP A 151 -11.21 -13.36 12.64
CA ASP A 151 -11.13 -11.93 12.90
C ASP A 151 -10.30 -11.61 14.15
N GLN A 152 -10.47 -12.39 15.22
CA GLN A 152 -9.68 -12.26 16.43
C GLN A 152 -8.18 -12.52 16.20
N SER A 153 -7.86 -13.59 15.46
CA SER A 153 -6.47 -13.87 15.07
C SER A 153 -5.87 -12.73 14.25
N ARG A 154 -6.65 -12.08 13.37
CA ARG A 154 -6.20 -10.92 12.61
C ARG A 154 -5.90 -9.72 13.51
N ILE A 155 -6.77 -9.45 14.51
CA ILE A 155 -6.55 -8.40 15.52
C ILE A 155 -5.24 -8.65 16.29
N ASP A 156 -5.00 -9.89 16.70
CA ASP A 156 -3.79 -10.24 17.47
C ASP A 156 -2.52 -10.02 16.65
N LEU A 157 -2.52 -10.36 15.36
CA LEU A 157 -1.42 -10.05 14.45
C LEU A 157 -1.19 -8.54 14.31
N LEU A 158 -2.25 -7.76 14.12
CA LEU A 158 -2.15 -6.30 14.03
C LEU A 158 -1.62 -5.66 15.32
N ARG A 159 -2.04 -6.17 16.47
CA ARG A 159 -1.52 -5.72 17.78
C ARG A 159 -0.04 -6.04 17.94
N ALA A 160 0.40 -7.22 17.51
CA ALA A 160 1.82 -7.58 17.52
C ALA A 160 2.64 -6.68 16.58
N ASP A 161 2.10 -6.33 15.42
CA ASP A 161 2.74 -5.39 14.48
C ASP A 161 2.85 -3.98 15.08
N ALA A 162 1.78 -3.49 15.71
CA ALA A 162 1.79 -2.21 16.40
C ALA A 162 2.84 -2.16 17.51
N GLU A 163 2.98 -3.24 18.27
CA GLU A 163 3.98 -3.33 19.34
C GLU A 163 5.41 -3.32 18.77
N ARG A 164 5.67 -4.05 17.69
CA ARG A 164 6.96 -3.99 16.98
C ARG A 164 7.31 -2.58 16.50
N LEU A 165 6.33 -1.85 15.97
CA LEU A 165 6.51 -0.46 15.54
C LEU A 165 6.81 0.50 16.70
N ARG A 166 6.24 0.27 17.89
CA ARG A 166 6.53 1.06 19.09
C ARG A 166 7.93 0.84 19.63
N GLN A 167 8.43 -0.38 19.51
CA GLN A 167 9.77 -0.77 20.00
C GLN A 167 10.88 -0.44 18.98
N SER A 168 10.55 -0.14 17.72
CA SER A 168 11.54 0.25 16.71
C SER A 168 12.09 1.64 17.02
N PRO A 169 13.43 1.84 16.95
CA PRO A 169 14.09 3.11 17.27
C PRO A 169 13.70 4.24 16.32
#